data_e6fe9bd15376a16720e223393d07f48c
#
_entry.id   e6fe9bd15376a16720e223393d07f48c
#
_cell.length_a   1.000
_cell.length_b   1.000
_cell.length_c   1.000
_cell.angle_alpha   90.00
_cell.angle_beta   90.00
_cell.angle_gamma   90.00
#
_symmetry.space_group_name_H-M   'P 1'
#
loop_
_entity.id
_entity.type
_entity.pdbx_description
1 polymer ?
#
loop_
_entity_poly.entity_id
_entity_poly.type
_entity_poly.pdbx_seq_one_letter_code
_entity_poly.pdbx_strand_id
1 'polypeptide(L)'
;MVNRIHSLIRWRASLLIFAIAFYSIGTVANENETISSLTLYHDEAKLDVTVTGVFDQSGMAEATVIETIRPDSLSVIDPSGLALAHRINLSEGAGDSVLGTLKGQSARLNQRSKLFSQLDAEANMGTIVQDQPILFQRGNEIFQVTLDELVFEVGSRQPVANLEISGGVPDAPFSLGLQYELSGLSWRAIYKLFFDPVHGKAELQTRALVSNQTPSPLVVSEMHLVAGAPKRLRAHEPMPMRARGMLMAEMSADEGLNSNMEQSEAAMFHRFTYAEAVSLAPGDRLSLPLQIHQNLPAVMSYQSDHRLNVYGRDATRQIEQPLRSVLTVDLTNAKASKSKQDIVLPEGLVSAYATDKHGTTLLGEDQIQASRAPSDVSLTLGDAFDLSIERSQVNYRRLSDRVVEIEMALRLTNRGQNPAAIEVIERIPGDWRLLNVTSGGEKRDVGDLVFNLSLDGDDSTVLSYRVNVRL
;
A
#
# COMPACT_ATOMS: atom_id res chain seq x y z
N MET A 1 66.91 -21.35 -37.47
CA MET A 1 66.25 -22.53 -38.05
C MET A 1 64.99 -22.73 -37.28
N VAL A 2 63.88 -22.29 -37.84
CA VAL A 2 62.79 -23.08 -38.40
C VAL A 2 62.01 -23.81 -37.30
N ASN A 3 60.73 -23.66 -37.02
CA ASN A 3 59.58 -23.32 -37.87
C ASN A 3 58.37 -22.92 -37.02
N ARG A 4 57.57 -22.03 -37.53
CA ARG A 4 56.18 -21.73 -37.12
C ARG A 4 55.23 -22.93 -37.27
N ILE A 5 54.27 -23.09 -36.36
CA ILE A 5 52.94 -23.59 -36.72
C ILE A 5 51.89 -22.78 -35.96
N HIS A 6 51.12 -22.00 -36.72
CA HIS A 6 49.86 -21.40 -36.31
C HIS A 6 48.77 -22.48 -36.26
N SER A 7 48.07 -22.64 -35.17
CA SER A 7 46.78 -23.33 -35.13
C SER A 7 45.66 -22.32 -34.84
N LEU A 8 44.90 -22.04 -35.88
CA LEU A 8 43.63 -21.32 -35.85
C LEU A 8 42.58 -22.15 -35.11
N ILE A 9 42.19 -21.76 -33.93
CA ILE A 9 40.99 -22.27 -33.28
C ILE A 9 39.81 -21.45 -33.74
N ARG A 10 39.01 -21.98 -34.63
CA ARG A 10 37.69 -21.47 -35.03
C ARG A 10 36.72 -21.71 -33.90
N TRP A 11 36.29 -20.68 -33.21
CA TRP A 11 35.13 -20.71 -32.35
C TRP A 11 33.85 -20.71 -33.21
N ARG A 12 33.18 -21.88 -33.23
CA ARG A 12 31.79 -21.94 -33.71
C ARG A 12 30.91 -21.43 -32.59
N ALA A 13 30.35 -20.25 -32.78
CA ALA A 13 29.24 -19.76 -31.97
C ALA A 13 28.00 -20.59 -32.28
N SER A 14 27.66 -21.52 -31.41
CA SER A 14 26.34 -22.17 -31.41
C SER A 14 25.33 -21.22 -30.83
N LEU A 15 24.52 -20.61 -31.69
CA LEU A 15 23.30 -19.95 -31.28
C LEU A 15 22.36 -21.01 -30.70
N LEU A 16 22.28 -21.10 -29.38
CA LEU A 16 21.18 -21.77 -28.70
C LEU A 16 19.98 -20.81 -28.73
N ILE A 17 19.07 -21.06 -29.67
CA ILE A 17 17.73 -20.46 -29.66
C ILE A 17 16.99 -21.10 -28.47
N PHE A 18 16.90 -20.39 -27.36
CA PHE A 18 15.96 -20.73 -26.30
C PHE A 18 14.55 -20.41 -26.85
N ALA A 19 13.87 -21.45 -27.31
CA ALA A 19 12.42 -21.38 -27.50
C ALA A 19 11.81 -21.26 -26.11
N ILE A 20 11.47 -20.03 -25.70
CA ILE A 20 10.61 -19.78 -24.57
C ILE A 20 9.24 -20.30 -24.99
N ALA A 21 8.89 -21.48 -24.51
CA ALA A 21 7.54 -21.99 -24.58
C ALA A 21 6.68 -21.03 -23.73
N PHE A 22 5.98 -20.12 -24.39
CA PHE A 22 4.86 -19.43 -23.77
C PHE A 22 3.84 -20.51 -23.41
N TYR A 23 3.83 -20.92 -22.15
CA TYR A 23 2.64 -21.53 -21.59
C TYR A 23 1.56 -20.48 -21.72
N SER A 24 0.63 -20.70 -22.63
CA SER A 24 -0.63 -19.96 -22.67
C SER A 24 -1.38 -20.27 -21.37
N ILE A 25 -1.13 -19.48 -20.34
CA ILE A 25 -2.06 -19.35 -19.23
C ILE A 25 -3.32 -18.84 -19.89
N GLY A 26 -4.39 -19.65 -19.84
CA GLY A 26 -5.66 -19.30 -20.45
C GLY A 26 -6.10 -17.93 -19.92
N THR A 27 -5.95 -16.93 -20.76
CA THR A 27 -6.50 -15.60 -20.52
C THR A 27 -8.01 -15.73 -20.51
N VAL A 28 -8.64 -15.31 -19.43
CA VAL A 28 -10.10 -15.15 -19.32
C VAL A 28 -10.53 -13.86 -20.07
N ALA A 29 -9.96 -13.59 -21.19
CA ALA A 29 -10.52 -12.67 -22.15
C ALA A 29 -11.21 -13.53 -23.20
N ASN A 30 -12.53 -13.45 -23.26
CA ASN A 30 -13.26 -13.82 -24.45
C ASN A 30 -12.53 -13.13 -25.61
N GLU A 31 -12.31 -13.77 -26.76
CA GLU A 31 -11.55 -13.20 -27.89
C GLU A 31 -12.03 -11.81 -28.31
N ASN A 32 -13.19 -11.37 -27.81
CA ASN A 32 -13.87 -10.12 -28.11
C ASN A 32 -13.76 -9.05 -26.99
N GLU A 33 -13.03 -9.30 -25.90
CA GLU A 33 -12.90 -8.40 -24.75
C GLU A 33 -11.45 -7.97 -24.54
N THR A 34 -11.22 -6.66 -24.42
CA THR A 34 -9.88 -6.10 -24.17
C THR A 34 -9.93 -5.11 -23.01
N ILE A 35 -9.17 -5.36 -21.96
CA ILE A 35 -8.99 -4.40 -20.87
C ILE A 35 -8.03 -3.31 -21.35
N SER A 36 -8.57 -2.12 -21.62
CA SER A 36 -7.80 -0.99 -22.11
C SER A 36 -7.03 -0.29 -20.99
N SER A 37 -7.65 -0.10 -19.84
CA SER A 37 -6.96 0.49 -18.69
C SER A 37 -7.46 -0.05 -17.35
N LEU A 38 -6.57 -0.03 -16.36
CA LEU A 38 -6.83 -0.35 -14.96
C LEU A 38 -6.42 0.85 -14.10
N THR A 39 -7.37 1.45 -13.40
CA THR A 39 -7.09 2.50 -12.41
C THR A 39 -7.21 1.92 -11.01
N LEU A 40 -6.10 1.92 -10.26
CA LEU A 40 -6.02 1.42 -8.90
C LEU A 40 -6.08 2.57 -7.89
N TYR A 41 -6.96 2.42 -6.93
CA TYR A 41 -7.02 3.20 -5.69
C TYR A 41 -6.43 2.38 -4.55
N HIS A 42 -6.46 2.91 -3.33
CA HIS A 42 -5.86 2.20 -2.19
C HIS A 42 -6.47 0.80 -1.96
N ASP A 43 -7.78 0.65 -2.07
CA ASP A 43 -8.54 -0.57 -1.74
C ASP A 43 -9.56 -1.00 -2.81
N GLU A 44 -9.63 -0.28 -3.92
CA GLU A 44 -10.56 -0.53 -5.02
C GLU A 44 -9.92 -0.24 -6.37
N ALA A 45 -10.51 -0.76 -7.42
CA ALA A 45 -10.06 -0.53 -8.78
C ALA A 45 -11.21 -0.17 -9.72
N LYS A 46 -10.90 0.55 -10.79
CA LYS A 46 -11.77 0.81 -11.93
C LYS A 46 -11.16 0.16 -13.16
N LEU A 47 -11.96 -0.59 -13.88
CA LEU A 47 -11.61 -1.13 -15.19
C LEU A 47 -12.33 -0.36 -16.31
N ASP A 48 -11.59 -0.13 -17.38
CA ASP A 48 -12.10 0.30 -18.68
C ASP A 48 -11.87 -0.85 -19.66
N VAL A 49 -12.95 -1.45 -20.16
CA VAL A 49 -12.93 -2.62 -21.04
C VAL A 49 -13.61 -2.29 -22.35
N THR A 50 -13.03 -2.70 -23.47
CA THR A 50 -13.67 -2.63 -24.78
C THR A 50 -14.19 -4.01 -25.16
N VAL A 51 -15.47 -4.09 -25.52
CA VAL A 51 -16.14 -5.31 -25.97
C VAL A 51 -16.58 -5.11 -27.41
N THR A 52 -16.26 -6.05 -28.28
CA THR A 52 -16.65 -6.04 -29.68
C THR A 52 -17.47 -7.26 -30.04
N GLY A 53 -18.39 -7.14 -30.97
CA GLY A 53 -19.21 -8.26 -31.39
C GLY A 53 -20.29 -7.86 -32.40
N VAL A 54 -21.32 -8.69 -32.49
CA VAL A 54 -22.51 -8.45 -33.32
C VAL A 54 -23.75 -8.70 -32.43
N PHE A 55 -24.70 -7.76 -32.43
CA PHE A 55 -25.97 -7.96 -31.77
C PHE A 55 -26.73 -9.12 -32.42
N ASP A 56 -27.45 -9.88 -31.63
CA ASP A 56 -28.33 -10.93 -32.15
C ASP A 56 -29.57 -10.37 -32.87
N GLN A 57 -30.43 -11.26 -33.42
CA GLN A 57 -31.67 -10.88 -34.11
C GLN A 57 -32.66 -10.11 -33.22
N SER A 58 -32.53 -10.17 -31.90
CA SER A 58 -33.34 -9.43 -30.92
C SER A 58 -32.69 -8.10 -30.48
N GLY A 59 -31.50 -7.77 -30.99
CA GLY A 59 -30.73 -6.60 -30.57
C GLY A 59 -30.09 -6.77 -29.21
N MET A 60 -29.78 -8.01 -28.83
CA MET A 60 -29.08 -8.36 -27.58
C MET A 60 -27.60 -8.72 -27.86
N ALA A 61 -26.77 -8.47 -26.87
CA ALA A 61 -25.38 -8.91 -26.83
C ALA A 61 -25.04 -9.44 -25.45
N GLU A 62 -24.08 -10.36 -25.39
CA GLU A 62 -23.55 -10.92 -24.16
C GLU A 62 -22.09 -10.53 -24.01
N ALA A 63 -21.69 -10.18 -22.79
CA ALA A 63 -20.32 -9.94 -22.38
C ALA A 63 -20.08 -10.55 -20.99
N THR A 64 -18.82 -10.49 -20.53
CA THR A 64 -18.47 -10.92 -19.19
C THR A 64 -17.87 -9.79 -18.38
N VAL A 65 -18.09 -9.80 -17.07
CA VAL A 65 -17.45 -8.89 -16.12
C VAL A 65 -16.85 -9.71 -14.98
N ILE A 66 -15.83 -9.18 -14.34
CA ILE A 66 -15.19 -9.86 -13.20
C ILE A 66 -16.22 -10.00 -12.05
N GLU A 67 -16.31 -11.16 -11.44
CA GLU A 67 -17.32 -11.48 -10.42
C GLU A 67 -17.31 -10.52 -9.22
N THR A 68 -16.15 -9.93 -8.89
CA THR A 68 -16.00 -8.95 -7.80
C THR A 68 -16.43 -7.53 -8.17
N ILE A 69 -17.12 -7.37 -9.30
CA ILE A 69 -17.71 -6.09 -9.74
C ILE A 69 -18.64 -5.51 -8.69
N ARG A 70 -18.66 -4.19 -8.59
CA ARG A 70 -19.71 -3.43 -7.93
C ARG A 70 -20.81 -3.11 -8.96
N PRO A 71 -21.97 -3.79 -8.91
CA PRO A 71 -22.95 -3.73 -10.01
C PRO A 71 -23.48 -2.33 -10.30
N ASP A 72 -23.64 -1.50 -9.26
CA ASP A 72 -24.11 -0.10 -9.36
C ASP A 72 -23.07 0.85 -10.00
N SER A 73 -21.85 0.39 -10.20
CA SER A 73 -20.79 1.17 -10.86
C SER A 73 -20.69 0.92 -12.36
N LEU A 74 -21.37 -0.10 -12.88
CA LEU A 74 -21.27 -0.45 -14.29
C LEU A 74 -21.92 0.63 -15.19
N SER A 75 -21.13 1.06 -16.16
CA SER A 75 -21.60 1.92 -17.26
C SER A 75 -21.29 1.24 -18.59
N VAL A 76 -22.32 1.12 -19.44
CA VAL A 76 -22.18 0.66 -20.83
C VAL A 76 -22.21 1.89 -21.73
N ILE A 77 -21.16 2.11 -22.49
CA ILE A 77 -20.96 3.29 -23.33
C ILE A 77 -20.90 2.87 -24.78
N ASP A 78 -21.87 3.32 -25.55
CA ASP A 78 -21.86 3.20 -27.00
C ASP A 78 -21.36 4.51 -27.62
N PRO A 79 -20.23 4.47 -28.38
CA PRO A 79 -19.69 5.66 -29.04
C PRO A 79 -20.66 6.32 -30.05
N SER A 80 -21.65 5.57 -30.58
CA SER A 80 -22.69 6.10 -31.46
C SER A 80 -23.80 6.85 -30.70
N GLY A 81 -23.80 6.81 -29.37
CA GLY A 81 -24.78 7.48 -28.52
C GLY A 81 -26.10 6.69 -28.35
N LEU A 82 -26.13 5.41 -28.72
CA LEU A 82 -27.29 4.55 -28.51
C LEU A 82 -27.50 4.29 -27.00
N ALA A 83 -28.72 4.46 -26.54
CA ALA A 83 -29.09 4.16 -25.15
C ALA A 83 -29.34 2.65 -24.98
N LEU A 84 -28.37 1.96 -24.40
CA LEU A 84 -28.42 0.53 -24.14
C LEU A 84 -28.85 0.24 -22.70
N ALA A 85 -29.72 -0.77 -22.53
CA ALA A 85 -29.99 -1.32 -21.20
C ALA A 85 -29.08 -2.51 -20.95
N HIS A 86 -28.77 -2.76 -19.68
CA HIS A 86 -27.95 -3.90 -19.31
C HIS A 86 -28.48 -4.61 -18.05
N ARG A 87 -28.16 -5.90 -17.94
CA ARG A 87 -28.45 -6.75 -16.79
C ARG A 87 -27.21 -7.55 -16.44
N ILE A 88 -26.80 -7.52 -15.17
CA ILE A 88 -25.72 -8.35 -14.64
C ILE A 88 -26.34 -9.55 -13.93
N ASN A 89 -25.97 -10.74 -14.34
CA ASN A 89 -26.30 -11.98 -13.67
C ASN A 89 -25.13 -12.40 -12.78
N LEU A 90 -25.14 -11.94 -11.53
CA LEU A 90 -24.22 -12.45 -10.51
C LEU A 90 -24.73 -13.85 -10.11
N SER A 91 -23.89 -14.87 -10.23
CA SER A 91 -24.24 -16.18 -9.65
C SER A 91 -24.46 -15.97 -8.15
N GLU A 92 -25.64 -16.37 -7.64
CA GLU A 92 -25.94 -16.30 -6.21
C GLU A 92 -24.87 -17.08 -5.43
N GLY A 93 -23.98 -16.38 -4.74
CA GLY A 93 -22.88 -17.00 -3.98
C GLY A 93 -21.59 -16.18 -3.83
N ALA A 94 -21.56 -14.91 -4.26
CA ALA A 94 -20.40 -14.02 -4.12
C ALA A 94 -20.21 -13.47 -2.68
N GLY A 95 -20.78 -14.10 -1.66
CA GLY A 95 -20.62 -13.76 -0.25
C GLY A 95 -20.28 -15.02 0.57
N ASP A 96 -19.12 -15.02 1.19
CA ASP A 96 -18.74 -15.86 2.33
C ASP A 96 -18.42 -17.35 2.15
N SER A 97 -18.25 -17.90 0.95
CA SER A 97 -17.79 -19.28 0.84
C SER A 97 -16.83 -19.47 -0.33
N VAL A 98 -15.66 -20.06 -0.06
CA VAL A 98 -14.70 -20.60 -1.05
C VAL A 98 -15.37 -21.63 -1.98
N LEU A 99 -16.58 -22.05 -1.64
CA LEU A 99 -17.44 -22.99 -2.33
C LEU A 99 -18.74 -22.27 -2.76
N GLY A 100 -18.67 -21.25 -3.61
CA GLY A 100 -19.88 -20.67 -4.22
C GLY A 100 -20.90 -21.76 -4.69
N THR A 101 -21.99 -21.40 -5.32
CA THR A 101 -22.99 -22.36 -5.82
C THR A 101 -22.30 -23.54 -6.50
N LEU A 102 -22.43 -24.72 -5.93
CA LEU A 102 -21.88 -25.95 -6.50
C LEU A 102 -22.66 -26.42 -7.72
N LYS A 103 -23.93 -26.01 -7.80
CA LYS A 103 -24.85 -26.35 -8.90
C LYS A 103 -24.23 -25.93 -10.26
N GLY A 104 -24.21 -26.89 -11.17
CA GLY A 104 -23.62 -26.70 -12.49
C GLY A 104 -22.11 -26.98 -12.58
N GLN A 105 -21.42 -27.19 -11.47
CA GLN A 105 -20.00 -27.52 -11.49
C GLN A 105 -19.77 -29.00 -11.82
N SER A 106 -18.75 -29.25 -12.63
CA SER A 106 -18.24 -30.60 -12.83
C SER A 106 -17.33 -30.97 -11.65
N ALA A 107 -17.51 -32.17 -11.14
CA ALA A 107 -16.72 -32.70 -10.05
C ALA A 107 -16.39 -34.17 -10.31
N ARG A 108 -15.38 -34.67 -9.62
CA ARG A 108 -14.98 -36.07 -9.63
C ARG A 108 -15.18 -36.66 -8.24
N LEU A 109 -15.74 -37.85 -8.17
CA LEU A 109 -15.80 -38.61 -6.92
C LEU A 109 -14.39 -38.99 -6.48
N ASN A 110 -14.11 -38.85 -5.17
CA ASN A 110 -12.86 -39.34 -4.58
C ASN A 110 -13.05 -40.71 -3.94
N GLN A 111 -11.95 -41.27 -3.43
CA GLN A 111 -11.93 -42.60 -2.80
C GLN A 111 -12.81 -42.75 -1.55
N ARG A 112 -13.31 -41.67 -0.97
CA ARG A 112 -14.21 -41.70 0.19
C ARG A 112 -15.64 -42.00 -0.19
N SER A 113 -16.00 -41.74 -1.47
CA SER A 113 -17.37 -42.04 -1.95
C SER A 113 -17.53 -43.54 -2.20
N LYS A 114 -18.68 -44.09 -1.75
CA LYS A 114 -19.06 -45.45 -2.05
C LYS A 114 -19.37 -45.69 -3.54
N LEU A 115 -19.51 -44.61 -4.28
CA LEU A 115 -19.78 -44.61 -5.72
C LEU A 115 -18.50 -44.53 -6.54
N PHE A 116 -17.33 -44.44 -5.90
CA PHE A 116 -16.03 -44.30 -6.56
C PHE A 116 -15.65 -45.60 -7.27
N SER A 117 -15.25 -45.49 -8.52
CA SER A 117 -14.69 -46.60 -9.31
C SER A 117 -13.17 -46.50 -9.40
N GLN A 118 -12.46 -47.53 -8.97
CA GLN A 118 -11.00 -47.63 -9.12
C GLN A 118 -10.53 -47.97 -10.54
N LEU A 119 -11.44 -48.53 -11.36
CA LEU A 119 -11.13 -49.04 -12.69
C LEU A 119 -11.44 -48.06 -13.82
N ASP A 120 -12.29 -47.07 -13.57
CA ASP A 120 -12.76 -46.17 -14.60
C ASP A 120 -12.79 -44.70 -14.06
N ALA A 121 -11.88 -43.88 -14.60
CA ALA A 121 -11.77 -42.49 -14.22
C ALA A 121 -12.99 -41.67 -14.73
N GLU A 122 -13.53 -42.00 -15.91
CA GLU A 122 -14.69 -41.32 -16.49
C GLU A 122 -15.97 -41.60 -15.70
N ALA A 123 -16.09 -42.83 -15.15
CA ALA A 123 -17.20 -43.18 -14.28
C ALA A 123 -17.25 -42.41 -12.97
N ASN A 124 -16.19 -41.71 -12.60
CA ASN A 124 -16.14 -40.83 -11.41
C ASN A 124 -16.46 -39.38 -11.70
N MET A 125 -16.64 -39.01 -12.96
CA MET A 125 -16.98 -37.62 -13.37
C MET A 125 -18.48 -37.41 -13.41
N GLY A 126 -18.91 -36.23 -13.05
CA GLY A 126 -20.33 -35.85 -13.11
C GLY A 126 -20.49 -34.35 -12.82
N THR A 127 -21.74 -33.93 -12.75
CA THR A 127 -22.14 -32.53 -12.55
C THR A 127 -23.03 -32.39 -11.32
N ILE A 128 -22.86 -31.36 -10.54
CA ILE A 128 -23.72 -31.06 -9.41
C ILE A 128 -24.98 -30.37 -9.92
N VAL A 129 -26.13 -30.95 -9.64
CA VAL A 129 -27.43 -30.45 -10.09
C VAL A 129 -28.21 -29.69 -8.99
N GLN A 130 -27.80 -29.85 -7.73
CA GLN A 130 -28.38 -29.18 -6.57
C GLN A 130 -27.34 -29.09 -5.45
N ASP A 131 -27.38 -28.01 -4.66
CA ASP A 131 -26.38 -27.70 -3.61
C ASP A 131 -26.76 -28.22 -2.22
N GLN A 132 -28.03 -28.21 -1.88
CA GLN A 132 -28.53 -28.64 -0.56
C GLN A 132 -29.84 -29.43 -0.65
N PRO A 133 -29.79 -30.74 -0.44
CA PRO A 133 -28.60 -31.59 -0.31
C PRO A 133 -27.77 -31.60 -1.63
N ILE A 134 -26.47 -31.90 -1.56
CA ILE A 134 -25.66 -31.98 -2.78
C ILE A 134 -26.10 -33.18 -3.60
N LEU A 135 -26.68 -32.90 -4.79
CA LEU A 135 -27.07 -33.91 -5.76
C LEU A 135 -26.06 -33.90 -6.93
N PHE A 136 -25.41 -35.04 -7.13
CA PHE A 136 -24.40 -35.26 -8.15
C PHE A 136 -25.00 -36.15 -9.24
N GLN A 137 -25.02 -35.62 -10.46
CA GLN A 137 -25.49 -36.33 -11.64
C GLN A 137 -24.35 -36.99 -12.37
N ARG A 138 -24.47 -38.28 -12.61
CA ARG A 138 -23.56 -39.11 -13.40
C ARG A 138 -24.37 -39.86 -14.48
N GLY A 139 -24.17 -39.44 -15.73
CA GLY A 139 -25.01 -39.96 -16.82
C GLY A 139 -26.50 -39.68 -16.58
N ASN A 140 -27.31 -40.71 -16.52
CA ASN A 140 -28.76 -40.62 -16.27
C ASN A 140 -29.16 -40.81 -14.80
N GLU A 141 -28.19 -40.95 -13.90
CA GLU A 141 -28.44 -41.19 -12.48
C GLU A 141 -28.05 -39.99 -11.63
N ILE A 142 -28.84 -39.73 -10.57
CA ILE A 142 -28.57 -38.67 -9.60
C ILE A 142 -28.37 -39.31 -8.24
N PHE A 143 -27.27 -38.93 -7.57
CA PHE A 143 -26.88 -39.43 -6.26
C PHE A 143 -26.78 -38.29 -5.28
N GLN A 144 -27.18 -38.52 -4.04
CA GLN A 144 -26.84 -37.60 -2.95
C GLN A 144 -25.43 -37.94 -2.48
N VAL A 145 -24.56 -36.91 -2.44
CA VAL A 145 -23.17 -37.01 -2.00
C VAL A 145 -22.85 -35.94 -0.96
N THR A 146 -21.72 -36.11 -0.28
CA THR A 146 -21.20 -35.10 0.65
C THR A 146 -20.02 -34.38 0.00
N LEU A 147 -19.71 -33.18 0.49
CA LEU A 147 -18.64 -32.35 -0.08
C LEU A 147 -17.26 -33.04 -0.02
N ASP A 148 -17.00 -33.81 1.02
CA ASP A 148 -15.76 -34.55 1.22
C ASP A 148 -15.63 -35.79 0.31
N GLU A 149 -16.68 -36.16 -0.41
CA GLU A 149 -16.67 -37.19 -1.45
C GLU A 149 -16.32 -36.65 -2.84
N LEU A 150 -16.23 -35.31 -2.99
CA LEU A 150 -16.00 -34.63 -4.26
C LEU A 150 -14.60 -34.05 -4.36
N VAL A 151 -14.07 -34.06 -5.57
CA VAL A 151 -12.83 -33.36 -5.97
C VAL A 151 -13.19 -32.47 -7.15
N PHE A 152 -12.98 -31.19 -7.00
CA PHE A 152 -13.19 -30.22 -8.06
C PHE A 152 -11.89 -30.03 -8.85
N GLU A 153 -12.00 -29.94 -10.16
CA GLU A 153 -10.84 -29.58 -10.99
C GLU A 153 -10.59 -28.07 -10.89
N VAL A 154 -9.36 -27.71 -10.61
CA VAL A 154 -8.94 -26.31 -10.59
C VAL A 154 -9.01 -25.80 -12.03
N GLY A 155 -9.97 -24.90 -12.32
CA GLY A 155 -10.12 -24.26 -13.62
C GLY A 155 -11.48 -24.44 -14.30
N SER A 156 -12.42 -25.20 -13.73
CA SER A 156 -13.74 -25.40 -14.34
C SER A 156 -14.72 -24.23 -14.15
N ARG A 157 -14.47 -23.32 -13.21
CA ARG A 157 -15.28 -22.11 -13.02
C ARG A 157 -14.49 -20.88 -13.40
N GLN A 158 -14.97 -20.16 -14.40
CA GLN A 158 -14.47 -18.81 -14.67
C GLN A 158 -15.13 -17.86 -13.64
N PRO A 159 -14.32 -17.10 -12.88
CA PRO A 159 -14.84 -16.16 -11.88
C PRO A 159 -15.33 -14.87 -12.53
N VAL A 160 -16.30 -15.00 -13.42
CA VAL A 160 -16.91 -13.92 -14.18
C VAL A 160 -18.43 -13.98 -14.05
N ALA A 161 -19.07 -12.83 -14.07
CA ALA A 161 -20.51 -12.69 -14.13
C ALA A 161 -20.93 -12.40 -15.58
N ASN A 162 -22.10 -12.91 -15.97
CA ASN A 162 -22.65 -12.64 -17.29
C ASN A 162 -23.32 -11.26 -17.32
N LEU A 163 -23.03 -10.52 -18.37
CA LEU A 163 -23.61 -9.22 -18.68
C LEU A 163 -24.46 -9.33 -19.96
N GLU A 164 -25.75 -9.14 -19.83
CA GLU A 164 -26.67 -9.02 -20.96
C GLU A 164 -26.85 -7.54 -21.32
N ILE A 165 -26.66 -7.18 -22.57
CA ILE A 165 -26.82 -5.83 -23.10
C ILE A 165 -27.95 -5.87 -24.12
N SER A 166 -28.93 -4.96 -24.03
CA SER A 166 -30.09 -4.90 -24.91
C SER A 166 -30.39 -3.51 -25.44
N GLY A 167 -31.09 -3.43 -26.57
CA GLY A 167 -31.44 -2.19 -27.24
C GLY A 167 -30.52 -1.86 -28.40
N GLY A 168 -29.66 -2.79 -28.81
CA GLY A 168 -28.85 -2.67 -30.01
C GLY A 168 -29.64 -2.84 -31.30
N VAL A 169 -29.01 -2.51 -32.43
CA VAL A 169 -29.58 -2.73 -33.76
C VAL A 169 -29.36 -4.21 -34.13
N PRO A 170 -30.41 -4.99 -34.44
CA PRO A 170 -30.27 -6.39 -34.82
C PRO A 170 -29.26 -6.61 -35.94
N ASP A 171 -28.46 -7.67 -35.76
CA ASP A 171 -27.39 -8.10 -36.70
C ASP A 171 -26.31 -7.04 -36.99
N ALA A 172 -26.28 -5.93 -36.22
CA ALA A 172 -25.27 -4.87 -36.42
C ALA A 172 -24.01 -5.15 -35.60
N PRO A 173 -22.82 -4.88 -36.13
CA PRO A 173 -21.59 -4.93 -35.36
C PRO A 173 -21.53 -3.80 -34.33
N PHE A 174 -20.94 -4.09 -33.16
CA PHE A 174 -20.75 -3.13 -32.09
C PHE A 174 -19.31 -3.09 -31.58
N SER A 175 -18.95 -1.95 -30.98
CA SER A 175 -17.76 -1.78 -30.13
C SER A 175 -18.17 -0.93 -28.95
N LEU A 176 -18.37 -1.57 -27.79
CA LEU A 176 -18.88 -0.94 -26.58
C LEU A 176 -17.77 -0.76 -25.56
N GLY A 177 -17.79 0.37 -24.84
CA GLY A 177 -16.98 0.61 -23.66
C GLY A 177 -17.74 0.15 -22.40
N LEU A 178 -17.13 -0.69 -21.60
CA LEU A 178 -17.60 -1.02 -20.26
C LEU A 178 -16.69 -0.34 -19.24
N GLN A 179 -17.27 0.42 -18.32
CA GLN A 179 -16.57 1.00 -17.18
C GLN A 179 -17.19 0.50 -15.91
N TYR A 180 -16.40 -0.10 -15.01
CA TYR A 180 -16.91 -0.58 -13.75
C TYR A 180 -15.84 -0.63 -12.66
N GLU A 181 -16.31 -0.57 -11.42
CA GLU A 181 -15.47 -0.70 -10.24
C GLU A 181 -15.56 -2.11 -9.68
N LEU A 182 -14.45 -2.56 -9.08
CA LEU A 182 -14.37 -3.88 -8.44
C LEU A 182 -13.49 -3.82 -7.19
N SER A 183 -13.72 -4.76 -6.30
CA SER A 183 -12.89 -5.02 -5.13
C SER A 183 -11.85 -6.11 -5.40
N GLY A 184 -10.86 -6.22 -4.51
CA GLY A 184 -9.83 -7.26 -4.60
C GLY A 184 -8.60 -6.86 -5.41
N LEU A 185 -8.61 -5.67 -6.04
CA LEU A 185 -7.42 -5.05 -6.61
C LEU A 185 -7.07 -3.81 -5.79
N SER A 186 -5.82 -3.68 -5.44
CA SER A 186 -5.35 -2.58 -4.61
C SER A 186 -3.90 -2.23 -4.91
N TRP A 187 -3.49 -1.03 -4.51
CA TRP A 187 -2.09 -0.68 -4.48
C TRP A 187 -1.74 0.12 -3.22
N ARG A 188 -0.47 0.08 -2.84
CA ARG A 188 0.08 0.91 -1.78
C ARG A 188 1.52 1.29 -2.08
N ALA A 189 1.95 2.45 -1.58
CA ALA A 189 3.36 2.80 -1.60
C ALA A 189 4.12 2.04 -0.51
N ILE A 190 5.32 1.62 -0.84
CA ILE A 190 6.32 1.10 0.11
C ILE A 190 7.62 1.86 -0.12
N TYR A 191 8.29 2.18 0.98
CA TYR A 191 9.49 2.98 0.97
C TYR A 191 10.66 2.21 1.56
N LYS A 192 11.84 2.39 0.95
CA LYS A 192 13.11 2.00 1.54
C LYS A 192 13.98 3.22 1.65
N LEU A 193 14.41 3.53 2.87
CA LEU A 193 15.32 4.63 3.14
C LEU A 193 16.68 4.05 3.54
N PHE A 194 17.73 4.42 2.82
CA PHE A 194 19.10 4.05 3.11
C PHE A 194 19.85 5.27 3.61
N PHE A 195 20.23 5.26 4.88
CA PHE A 195 20.94 6.34 5.55
C PHE A 195 22.42 6.02 5.69
N ASP A 196 23.26 6.95 5.26
CA ASP A 196 24.69 6.94 5.49
C ASP A 196 25.02 7.88 6.65
N PRO A 197 25.29 7.36 7.85
CA PRO A 197 25.56 8.17 9.02
C PRO A 197 26.90 8.92 8.96
N VAL A 198 27.85 8.45 8.14
CA VAL A 198 29.18 9.07 8.01
C VAL A 198 29.10 10.38 7.22
N HIS A 199 28.32 10.37 6.14
CA HIS A 199 28.17 11.53 5.24
C HIS A 199 26.93 12.36 5.51
N GLY A 200 26.03 11.92 6.41
CA GLY A 200 24.75 12.60 6.68
C GLY A 200 23.85 12.64 5.43
N LYS A 201 23.80 11.56 4.68
CA LYS A 201 23.06 11.45 3.42
C LYS A 201 22.11 10.28 3.45
N ALA A 202 21.01 10.42 2.71
CA ALA A 202 20.06 9.32 2.52
C ALA A 202 19.69 9.16 1.05
N GLU A 203 19.25 7.94 0.72
CA GLU A 203 18.55 7.60 -0.51
C GLU A 203 17.14 7.11 -0.15
N LEU A 204 16.12 7.71 -0.74
CA LEU A 204 14.72 7.33 -0.58
C LEU A 204 14.23 6.66 -1.86
N GLN A 205 13.90 5.39 -1.79
CA GLN A 205 13.30 4.60 -2.87
C GLN A 205 11.81 4.40 -2.60
N THR A 206 10.97 4.83 -3.54
CA THR A 206 9.52 4.64 -3.50
C THR A 206 9.12 3.58 -4.52
N ARG A 207 8.33 2.60 -4.10
CA ARG A 207 7.79 1.55 -4.95
C ARG A 207 6.28 1.42 -4.75
N ALA A 208 5.57 1.06 -5.81
CA ALA A 208 4.18 0.64 -5.73
C ALA A 208 4.12 -0.88 -5.55
N LEU A 209 3.38 -1.34 -4.57
CA LEU A 209 3.01 -2.73 -4.42
C LEU A 209 1.56 -2.89 -4.87
N VAL A 210 1.36 -3.48 -6.04
CA VAL A 210 0.05 -3.82 -6.62
C VAL A 210 -0.31 -5.23 -6.22
N SER A 211 -1.55 -5.46 -5.80
CA SER A 211 -2.04 -6.77 -5.37
C SER A 211 -3.32 -7.13 -6.12
N ASN A 212 -3.35 -8.34 -6.69
CA ASN A 212 -4.56 -8.95 -7.25
C ASN A 212 -5.07 -10.04 -6.32
N GLN A 213 -6.14 -9.75 -5.59
CA GLN A 213 -6.86 -10.71 -4.74
C GLN A 213 -8.17 -11.16 -5.38
N THR A 214 -8.44 -10.75 -6.63
CA THR A 214 -9.58 -11.28 -7.38
C THR A 214 -9.30 -12.72 -7.79
N PRO A 215 -10.33 -13.51 -8.03
CA PRO A 215 -10.14 -14.86 -8.56
C PRO A 215 -9.77 -14.89 -10.06
N SER A 216 -9.76 -13.73 -10.74
CA SER A 216 -9.52 -13.61 -12.18
C SER A 216 -8.12 -13.13 -12.50
N PRO A 217 -7.44 -13.72 -13.49
CA PRO A 217 -6.25 -13.14 -14.06
C PRO A 217 -6.60 -11.90 -14.91
N LEU A 218 -5.71 -10.91 -14.90
CA LEU A 218 -5.88 -9.65 -15.62
C LEU A 218 -4.68 -9.42 -16.52
N VAL A 219 -4.94 -9.04 -17.76
CA VAL A 219 -3.94 -8.48 -18.66
C VAL A 219 -4.40 -7.10 -19.06
N VAL A 220 -3.68 -6.07 -18.65
CA VAL A 220 -4.04 -4.68 -18.86
C VAL A 220 -3.00 -4.00 -19.73
N SER A 221 -3.44 -3.15 -20.67
CA SER A 221 -2.52 -2.44 -21.56
C SER A 221 -1.88 -1.23 -20.89
N GLU A 222 -2.60 -0.60 -19.97
CA GLU A 222 -2.16 0.57 -19.22
C GLU A 222 -2.68 0.51 -17.78
N MET A 223 -1.83 0.89 -16.82
CA MET A 223 -2.20 0.90 -15.41
C MET A 223 -1.97 2.27 -14.77
N HIS A 224 -2.97 2.77 -14.08
CA HIS A 224 -2.95 4.03 -13.35
C HIS A 224 -3.01 3.77 -11.85
N LEU A 225 -2.07 4.33 -11.09
CA LEU A 225 -2.04 4.29 -9.63
C LEU A 225 -2.41 5.68 -9.10
N VAL A 226 -3.52 5.78 -8.39
CA VAL A 226 -4.01 7.06 -7.86
C VAL A 226 -3.61 7.19 -6.40
N ALA A 227 -2.76 8.18 -6.11
CA ALA A 227 -2.40 8.56 -4.75
C ALA A 227 -3.44 9.54 -4.17
N GLY A 228 -3.92 9.22 -2.99
CA GLY A 228 -5.02 9.88 -2.30
C GLY A 228 -6.26 8.98 -2.19
N ALA A 229 -7.16 9.36 -1.31
CA ALA A 229 -8.38 8.61 -1.03
C ALA A 229 -9.61 9.41 -1.47
N PRO A 230 -10.26 9.08 -2.61
CA PRO A 230 -11.53 9.70 -2.96
C PRO A 230 -12.58 9.39 -1.90
N LYS A 231 -13.33 10.42 -1.48
CA LYS A 231 -14.42 10.22 -0.53
C LYS A 231 -15.54 9.45 -1.22
N ARG A 232 -15.78 8.22 -0.77
CA ARG A 232 -16.88 7.39 -1.25
C ARG A 232 -18.00 7.33 -0.22
N LEU A 233 -19.23 7.38 -0.69
CA LEU A 233 -20.41 7.11 0.14
C LEU A 233 -20.73 5.63 0.00
N ARG A 234 -20.44 4.84 1.03
CA ARG A 234 -20.96 3.47 1.12
C ARG A 234 -22.43 3.57 1.48
N ALA A 235 -23.31 3.02 0.66
CA ALA A 235 -24.72 2.88 1.02
C ALA A 235 -24.79 1.93 2.22
N HIS A 236 -25.26 2.39 3.37
CA HIS A 236 -25.44 1.70 4.65
C HIS A 236 -24.27 1.73 5.66
N GLU A 237 -23.88 2.94 6.08
CA GLU A 237 -23.49 3.15 7.48
C GLU A 237 -24.01 4.52 7.91
N PRO A 238 -24.81 4.65 9.00
CA PRO A 238 -25.18 5.95 9.55
C PRO A 238 -23.95 6.55 10.22
N MET A 239 -23.35 7.55 9.57
CA MET A 239 -22.21 8.27 10.10
C MET A 239 -22.63 9.44 10.98
N PRO A 240 -21.95 9.69 12.11
CA PRO A 240 -22.08 10.93 12.84
C PRO A 240 -21.44 12.09 12.06
N MET A 241 -22.24 13.14 11.85
CA MET A 241 -21.82 14.39 11.23
C MET A 241 -20.73 15.08 12.05
N ARG A 242 -19.55 15.33 11.46
CA ARG A 242 -18.75 16.53 11.78
C ARG A 242 -17.71 16.86 10.70
N ALA A 243 -17.84 18.09 10.27
CA ALA A 243 -16.87 19.09 9.83
C ALA A 243 -16.28 19.07 8.40
N ARG A 244 -16.76 20.07 7.66
CA ARG A 244 -16.21 20.62 6.42
C ARG A 244 -14.92 21.41 6.68
N GLY A 245 -13.96 21.34 5.78
CA GLY A 245 -12.92 22.34 5.60
C GLY A 245 -12.38 22.29 4.17
N MET A 246 -12.62 23.37 3.45
CA MET A 246 -12.15 23.67 2.09
C MET A 246 -10.64 23.90 2.06
N LEU A 247 -9.99 23.62 0.94
CA LEU A 247 -9.02 24.53 0.31
C LEU A 247 -8.73 24.12 -1.15
N MET A 248 -8.82 25.10 -2.02
CA MET A 248 -8.40 25.10 -3.44
C MET A 248 -6.95 25.59 -3.56
N ALA A 249 -6.20 25.13 -4.57
CA ALA A 249 -5.31 25.93 -5.42
C ALA A 249 -4.51 25.08 -6.43
N GLU A 250 -4.59 25.44 -7.56
CA GLU A 250 -3.84 25.82 -8.79
C GLU A 250 -2.64 24.95 -9.28
N MET A 251 -2.67 24.80 -10.60
CA MET A 251 -1.88 23.94 -11.50
C MET A 251 -0.49 24.48 -11.86
N SER A 252 0.43 23.58 -12.17
CA SER A 252 1.36 23.70 -13.31
C SER A 252 2.06 22.36 -13.60
N ALA A 253 2.12 22.00 -14.87
CA ALA A 253 2.75 20.81 -15.42
C ALA A 253 4.22 21.07 -15.80
N ASP A 254 5.10 20.10 -15.71
CA ASP A 254 6.15 19.85 -16.70
C ASP A 254 6.91 18.50 -16.49
N GLU A 255 7.39 17.94 -17.58
CA GLU A 255 7.82 16.55 -17.81
C GLU A 255 9.29 16.27 -17.45
N GLY A 256 9.58 15.00 -17.11
CA GLY A 256 10.84 14.35 -17.47
C GLY A 256 11.56 13.49 -16.43
N LEU A 257 11.59 12.22 -16.56
CA LEU A 257 12.62 11.24 -16.92
C LEU A 257 12.57 9.89 -16.22
N ASN A 258 12.40 8.86 -17.04
CA ASN A 258 12.86 7.45 -16.96
C ASN A 258 12.72 6.67 -15.64
N SER A 259 11.56 6.58 -15.14
CA SER A 259 10.86 5.34 -14.84
C SER A 259 9.81 5.20 -15.96
N ASN A 260 9.46 4.00 -16.42
CA ASN A 260 8.34 3.77 -17.35
C ASN A 260 6.99 4.21 -16.72
N MET A 261 7.03 5.14 -15.79
CA MET A 261 5.93 5.64 -14.99
C MET A 261 5.85 7.15 -15.14
N GLU A 262 4.78 7.62 -15.76
CA GLU A 262 4.46 9.04 -15.87
C GLU A 262 3.63 9.48 -14.68
N GLN A 263 4.00 10.61 -14.09
CA GLN A 263 3.24 11.25 -13.03
C GLN A 263 2.42 12.40 -13.64
N SER A 264 1.11 12.44 -13.32
CA SER A 264 0.22 13.51 -13.73
C SER A 264 -0.76 13.90 -12.61
N GLU A 265 -1.29 15.10 -12.67
CA GLU A 265 -2.39 15.52 -11.80
C GLU A 265 -3.72 15.01 -12.37
N ALA A 266 -4.53 14.40 -11.50
CA ALA A 266 -5.88 13.98 -11.80
C ALA A 266 -6.84 14.72 -10.87
N ALA A 267 -7.17 15.96 -11.21
CA ALA A 267 -7.99 16.86 -10.40
C ALA A 267 -7.40 17.11 -8.99
N MET A 268 -7.91 16.42 -7.95
CA MET A 268 -7.44 16.54 -6.56
C MET A 268 -6.42 15.46 -6.16
N PHE A 269 -6.02 14.60 -7.08
CA PHE A 269 -5.18 13.43 -6.80
C PHE A 269 -3.96 13.42 -7.73
N HIS A 270 -2.91 12.73 -7.29
CA HIS A 270 -1.77 12.42 -8.15
C HIS A 270 -1.94 11.04 -8.77
N ARG A 271 -1.66 10.94 -10.07
CA ARG A 271 -1.73 9.71 -10.83
C ARG A 271 -0.35 9.35 -11.36
N PHE A 272 0.05 8.12 -11.11
CA PHE A 272 1.23 7.50 -11.71
C PHE A 272 0.73 6.54 -12.79
N THR A 273 1.20 6.72 -14.02
CA THR A 273 0.80 5.91 -15.17
C THR A 273 1.93 4.97 -15.55
N TYR A 274 1.63 3.69 -15.64
CA TYR A 274 2.52 2.65 -16.16
C TYR A 274 1.97 2.20 -17.52
N ALA A 275 2.68 2.60 -18.58
CA ALA A 275 2.22 2.47 -19.96
C ALA A 275 2.63 1.13 -20.63
N GLU A 276 3.21 0.20 -19.87
CA GLU A 276 3.53 -1.14 -20.38
C GLU A 276 2.42 -2.13 -20.01
N ALA A 277 2.22 -3.12 -20.88
CA ALA A 277 1.27 -4.17 -20.60
C ALA A 277 1.66 -4.98 -19.34
N VAL A 278 0.71 -5.18 -18.43
CA VAL A 278 0.91 -5.89 -17.17
C VAL A 278 -0.02 -7.08 -17.10
N SER A 279 0.53 -8.22 -16.71
CA SER A 279 -0.23 -9.42 -16.36
C SER A 279 -0.24 -9.59 -14.84
N LEU A 280 -1.42 -9.78 -14.25
CA LEU A 280 -1.64 -9.97 -12.82
C LEU A 280 -2.46 -11.25 -12.62
N ALA A 281 -1.83 -12.34 -12.22
CA ALA A 281 -2.53 -13.57 -11.86
C ALA A 281 -3.24 -13.44 -10.49
N PRO A 282 -4.25 -14.28 -10.19
CA PRO A 282 -4.85 -14.35 -8.86
C PRO A 282 -3.79 -14.58 -7.77
N GLY A 283 -3.78 -13.74 -6.75
CA GLY A 283 -2.81 -13.79 -5.64
C GLY A 283 -1.49 -13.07 -5.90
N ASP A 284 -1.26 -12.53 -7.10
CA ASP A 284 -0.02 -11.81 -7.42
C ASP A 284 0.15 -10.54 -6.60
N ARG A 285 1.43 -10.26 -6.31
CA ARG A 285 1.92 -9.01 -5.75
C ARG A 285 3.05 -8.48 -6.62
N LEU A 286 2.75 -7.48 -7.41
CA LEU A 286 3.70 -6.83 -8.32
C LEU A 286 4.29 -5.59 -7.66
N SER A 287 5.63 -5.49 -7.65
CA SER A 287 6.34 -4.32 -7.12
C SER A 287 6.97 -3.51 -8.24
N LEU A 288 6.47 -2.30 -8.45
CA LEU A 288 6.92 -1.37 -9.49
C LEU A 288 7.72 -0.22 -8.89
N PRO A 289 8.83 0.22 -9.50
CA PRO A 289 9.53 1.43 -9.07
C PRO A 289 8.70 2.67 -9.39
N LEU A 290 8.53 3.59 -8.42
CA LEU A 290 7.89 4.89 -8.64
C LEU A 290 8.93 6.00 -8.75
N GLN A 291 9.70 6.22 -7.70
CA GLN A 291 10.65 7.31 -7.58
C GLN A 291 11.90 6.87 -6.80
N ILE A 292 13.04 7.46 -7.14
CA ILE A 292 14.30 7.29 -6.39
C ILE A 292 14.91 8.67 -6.21
N HIS A 293 15.10 9.08 -4.96
CA HIS A 293 15.74 10.33 -4.58
C HIS A 293 17.05 10.02 -3.87
N GLN A 294 18.15 10.52 -4.41
CA GLN A 294 19.52 10.25 -3.90
C GLN A 294 20.15 11.50 -3.33
N ASN A 295 21.18 11.30 -2.49
CA ASN A 295 21.96 12.35 -1.87
C ASN A 295 21.16 13.36 -1.04
N LEU A 296 20.04 12.92 -0.47
CA LEU A 296 19.21 13.73 0.42
C LEU A 296 19.97 14.04 1.71
N PRO A 297 20.03 15.29 2.18
CA PRO A 297 20.56 15.57 3.52
C PRO A 297 19.72 14.86 4.58
N ALA A 298 20.37 14.19 5.52
CA ALA A 298 19.67 13.45 6.57
C ALA A 298 20.42 13.54 7.89
N VAL A 299 19.67 13.66 8.98
CA VAL A 299 20.22 13.81 10.33
C VAL A 299 19.51 12.86 11.28
N MET A 300 20.29 12.10 12.05
CA MET A 300 19.80 11.33 13.18
C MET A 300 19.82 12.21 14.43
N SER A 301 18.69 12.30 15.11
CA SER A 301 18.54 12.97 16.41
C SER A 301 17.83 12.06 17.40
N TYR A 302 17.84 12.44 18.67
CA TYR A 302 17.26 11.65 19.73
C TYR A 302 16.31 12.50 20.54
N GLN A 303 15.12 11.98 20.78
CA GLN A 303 14.05 12.76 21.40
C GLN A 303 13.50 12.11 22.66
N SER A 304 13.11 12.96 23.60
CA SER A 304 12.27 12.57 24.72
C SER A 304 11.11 13.54 24.83
N ASP A 305 9.88 13.02 24.85
CA ASP A 305 8.63 13.77 25.01
C ASP A 305 7.94 13.31 26.29
N HIS A 306 7.73 14.22 27.22
CA HIS A 306 7.17 13.89 28.52
C HIS A 306 6.13 14.94 28.94
N ARG A 307 5.02 14.49 29.50
CA ARG A 307 3.99 15.37 30.08
C ARG A 307 4.19 15.49 31.58
N LEU A 308 4.46 16.70 32.04
CA LEU A 308 4.67 17.00 33.47
C LEU A 308 3.41 16.70 34.28
N ASN A 309 3.56 15.94 35.37
CA ASN A 309 2.50 15.77 36.37
C ASN A 309 2.44 17.00 37.29
N VAL A 310 1.33 17.74 37.24
CA VAL A 310 1.13 18.97 38.01
C VAL A 310 0.20 18.79 39.22
N TYR A 311 -0.40 17.61 39.39
CA TYR A 311 -1.45 17.40 40.40
C TYR A 311 -0.95 16.84 41.72
N GLY A 312 0.29 16.47 41.82
CA GLY A 312 0.85 15.90 43.03
C GLY A 312 2.35 15.78 43.01
N ARG A 313 2.85 15.43 44.20
CA ARG A 313 4.26 15.06 44.33
C ARG A 313 4.48 13.75 43.59
N ASP A 314 5.40 13.78 42.66
CA ASP A 314 5.82 12.55 42.00
C ASP A 314 6.81 11.84 42.89
N ALA A 315 6.28 10.88 43.67
CA ALA A 315 7.09 10.03 44.55
C ALA A 315 7.65 8.82 43.80
N THR A 316 7.44 8.75 42.50
CA THR A 316 7.87 7.61 41.67
C THR A 316 9.39 7.59 41.62
N ARG A 317 9.92 6.42 41.88
CA ARG A 317 11.32 6.07 41.72
C ARG A 317 11.77 6.51 40.34
N GLN A 318 12.86 7.25 40.29
CA GLN A 318 13.52 7.65 39.06
C GLN A 318 13.72 6.42 38.18
N ILE A 319 13.02 6.36 37.06
CA ILE A 319 13.19 5.27 36.10
C ILE A 319 13.94 5.89 34.89
N GLU A 320 15.07 5.30 34.63
CA GLU A 320 15.83 5.63 33.42
C GLU A 320 15.04 5.17 32.20
N GLN A 321 14.82 6.05 31.25
CA GLN A 321 14.08 5.78 30.01
C GLN A 321 15.00 6.01 28.80
N PRO A 322 14.95 5.14 27.79
CA PRO A 322 15.67 5.39 26.55
C PRO A 322 15.11 6.61 25.80
N LEU A 323 15.96 7.27 25.03
CA LEU A 323 15.53 8.30 24.08
C LEU A 323 15.04 7.63 22.78
N ARG A 324 14.08 8.24 22.11
CA ARG A 324 13.65 7.80 20.79
C ARG A 324 14.61 8.28 19.72
N SER A 325 14.96 7.40 18.80
CA SER A 325 15.75 7.73 17.62
C SER A 325 14.84 8.30 16.54
N VAL A 326 15.17 9.50 16.03
CA VAL A 326 14.42 10.17 14.97
C VAL A 326 15.37 10.49 13.81
N LEU A 327 15.04 9.98 12.64
CA LEU A 327 15.76 10.28 11.40
C LEU A 327 14.98 11.32 10.60
N THR A 328 15.52 12.51 10.44
CA THR A 328 14.95 13.58 9.61
C THR A 328 15.70 13.66 8.30
N VAL A 329 14.96 13.61 7.19
CA VAL A 329 15.47 13.70 5.82
C VAL A 329 14.94 14.98 5.18
N ASP A 330 15.84 15.86 4.77
CA ASP A 330 15.53 17.11 4.08
C ASP A 330 15.24 16.83 2.60
N LEU A 331 14.03 17.18 2.18
CA LEU A 331 13.55 17.02 0.81
C LEU A 331 13.52 18.34 0.02
N THR A 332 13.86 19.47 0.64
CA THR A 332 13.78 20.79 -0.02
C THR A 332 14.62 20.89 -1.28
N ASN A 333 15.76 20.18 -1.30
CA ASN A 333 16.69 20.15 -2.43
C ASN A 333 16.59 18.90 -3.30
N ALA A 334 15.65 18.01 -3.04
CA ALA A 334 15.44 16.79 -3.81
C ALA A 334 14.97 17.04 -5.27
N LYS A 335 14.62 18.28 -5.59
CA LYS A 335 14.31 18.78 -6.96
C LYS A 335 15.46 18.69 -7.96
N ALA A 336 16.62 18.19 -7.57
CA ALA A 336 17.85 18.33 -8.30
C ALA A 336 18.24 17.13 -9.15
N SER A 337 17.36 16.46 -9.83
CA SER A 337 17.78 15.63 -10.95
C SER A 337 16.77 15.71 -12.10
N LYS A 338 16.98 16.73 -12.94
CA LYS A 338 16.41 16.87 -14.29
C LYS A 338 14.88 16.95 -14.48
N SER A 339 14.05 16.70 -13.48
CA SER A 339 12.62 16.98 -13.56
C SER A 339 12.24 18.08 -12.56
N LYS A 340 11.58 19.10 -13.05
CA LYS A 340 10.97 20.17 -12.24
C LYS A 340 9.73 19.73 -11.49
N GLN A 341 9.49 18.41 -11.36
CA GLN A 341 8.30 17.87 -10.72
C GLN A 341 8.43 17.90 -9.21
N ASP A 342 7.36 18.30 -8.54
CA ASP A 342 7.25 18.21 -7.09
C ASP A 342 7.34 16.75 -6.64
N ILE A 343 7.99 16.53 -5.49
CA ILE A 343 7.98 15.22 -4.85
C ILE A 343 6.57 14.94 -4.36
N VAL A 344 6.04 13.81 -4.79
CA VAL A 344 4.77 13.29 -4.28
C VAL A 344 5.07 12.04 -3.48
N LEU A 345 4.71 12.06 -2.21
CA LEU A 345 4.80 10.92 -1.31
C LEU A 345 3.39 10.40 -1.05
N PRO A 346 2.95 9.31 -1.70
CA PRO A 346 1.75 8.59 -1.28
C PRO A 346 1.87 8.08 0.16
N GLU A 347 0.75 7.86 0.83
CA GLU A 347 0.77 7.21 2.14
C GLU A 347 1.37 5.80 2.02
N GLY A 348 2.29 5.43 2.96
CA GLY A 348 2.91 4.11 2.90
C GLY A 348 3.88 3.82 4.03
N LEU A 349 4.22 2.53 4.15
CA LEU A 349 5.20 2.04 5.12
C LEU A 349 6.63 2.33 4.64
N VAL A 350 7.47 2.84 5.52
CA VAL A 350 8.89 3.04 5.29
C VAL A 350 9.72 2.15 6.20
N SER A 351 10.65 1.41 5.59
CA SER A 351 11.71 0.70 6.32
C SER A 351 13.02 1.46 6.14
N ALA A 352 13.60 1.94 7.25
CA ALA A 352 14.85 2.69 7.26
C ALA A 352 16.04 1.80 7.61
N TYR A 353 17.12 1.94 6.86
CA TYR A 353 18.35 1.17 7.00
C TYR A 353 19.54 2.09 7.17
N ALA A 354 20.47 1.76 8.06
CA ALA A 354 21.82 2.33 8.03
C ALA A 354 22.69 1.56 7.04
N THR A 355 23.50 2.28 6.29
CA THR A 355 24.47 1.69 5.36
C THR A 355 25.88 2.02 5.82
N ASP A 356 26.70 1.01 6.03
CA ASP A 356 28.10 1.14 6.38
C ASP A 356 28.99 0.18 5.55
N LYS A 357 30.27 0.11 5.87
CA LYS A 357 31.24 -0.79 5.21
C LYS A 357 30.96 -2.28 5.40
N HIS A 358 30.09 -2.65 6.32
CA HIS A 358 29.70 -4.04 6.63
C HIS A 358 28.38 -4.43 5.98
N GLY A 359 27.64 -3.48 5.42
CA GLY A 359 26.37 -3.70 4.73
C GLY A 359 25.24 -2.79 5.23
N THR A 360 24.01 -3.29 5.21
CA THR A 360 22.81 -2.56 5.61
C THR A 360 22.20 -3.17 6.86
N THR A 361 21.89 -2.33 7.85
CA THR A 361 21.23 -2.72 9.10
C THR A 361 19.90 -2.00 9.20
N LEU A 362 18.81 -2.72 9.50
CA LEU A 362 17.51 -2.12 9.75
C LEU A 362 17.55 -1.25 11.01
N LEU A 363 17.20 0.02 10.87
CA LEU A 363 17.08 0.97 11.99
C LEU A 363 15.68 0.96 12.60
N GLY A 364 14.66 0.75 11.79
CA GLY A 364 13.27 0.72 12.21
C GLY A 364 12.31 0.92 11.05
N GLU A 365 11.04 0.95 11.37
CA GLU A 365 9.95 1.16 10.42
C GLU A 365 9.01 2.23 10.95
N ASP A 366 8.47 3.03 10.04
CA ASP A 366 7.49 4.09 10.32
C ASP A 366 6.53 4.24 9.14
N GLN A 367 5.59 5.16 9.22
CA GLN A 367 4.62 5.45 8.18
C GLN A 367 4.81 6.88 7.66
N ILE A 368 4.95 7.00 6.33
CA ILE A 368 4.92 8.29 5.64
C ILE A 368 3.45 8.62 5.34
N GLN A 369 3.02 9.81 5.75
CA GLN A 369 1.70 10.34 5.41
C GLN A 369 1.70 10.90 3.99
N ALA A 370 0.53 10.81 3.31
CA ALA A 370 0.39 11.38 1.99
C ALA A 370 0.70 12.88 2.00
N SER A 371 1.66 13.30 1.17
CA SER A 371 2.06 14.70 1.08
C SER A 371 2.57 15.06 -0.32
N ARG A 372 2.42 16.34 -0.67
CA ARG A 372 2.98 16.92 -1.90
C ARG A 372 4.05 17.95 -1.52
N ALA A 373 5.20 17.83 -2.15
CA ALA A 373 6.35 18.73 -1.96
C ALA A 373 6.70 18.99 -0.48
N PRO A 374 6.81 17.95 0.36
CA PRO A 374 7.19 18.13 1.75
C PRO A 374 8.59 18.73 1.84
N SER A 375 8.83 19.58 2.85
CA SER A 375 10.15 20.11 3.13
C SER A 375 11.08 19.03 3.69
N ASP A 376 10.52 18.16 4.52
CA ASP A 376 11.23 17.10 5.22
C ASP A 376 10.32 15.92 5.52
N VAL A 377 10.94 14.80 5.84
CA VAL A 377 10.29 13.61 6.41
C VAL A 377 11.03 13.24 7.68
N SER A 378 10.32 13.16 8.80
CA SER A 378 10.85 12.72 10.09
C SER A 378 10.28 11.35 10.46
N LEU A 379 11.15 10.38 10.70
CA LEU A 379 10.82 8.99 11.00
C LEU A 379 11.23 8.65 12.42
N THR A 380 10.31 8.07 13.19
CA THR A 380 10.60 7.53 14.53
C THR A 380 11.02 6.07 14.40
N LEU A 381 12.28 5.76 14.69
CA LEU A 381 12.87 4.47 14.36
C LEU A 381 13.01 3.50 15.56
N GLY A 382 12.57 3.91 16.74
CA GLY A 382 12.67 3.11 17.96
C GLY A 382 13.52 3.75 19.03
N ASP A 383 13.85 2.98 20.07
CA ASP A 383 14.57 3.46 21.24
C ASP A 383 16.09 3.38 21.03
N ALA A 384 16.79 4.42 21.45
CA ALA A 384 18.25 4.46 21.40
C ALA A 384 18.84 3.59 22.53
N PHE A 385 19.75 2.68 22.17
CA PHE A 385 20.33 1.75 23.14
C PHE A 385 21.25 2.45 24.18
N ASP A 386 22.02 3.41 23.72
CA ASP A 386 23.07 4.06 24.53
C ASP A 386 22.65 5.40 25.13
N LEU A 387 21.47 5.90 24.81
CA LEU A 387 21.00 7.20 25.23
C LEU A 387 19.78 7.10 26.14
N SER A 388 19.89 7.71 27.30
CA SER A 388 18.81 7.66 28.30
C SER A 388 18.60 8.98 28.99
N ILE A 389 17.40 9.12 29.55
CA ILE A 389 16.99 10.24 30.40
C ILE A 389 16.37 9.72 31.70
N GLU A 390 16.79 10.32 32.81
CA GLU A 390 16.21 10.10 34.13
C GLU A 390 15.58 11.40 34.62
N ARG A 391 14.31 11.36 35.02
CA ARG A 391 13.56 12.52 35.51
C ARG A 391 13.38 12.48 37.02
N SER A 392 13.65 13.59 37.68
CA SER A 392 13.48 13.74 39.12
C SER A 392 12.69 15.00 39.44
N GLN A 393 11.61 14.87 40.18
CA GLN A 393 10.94 16.03 40.78
C GLN A 393 11.71 16.46 42.03
N VAL A 394 12.51 17.52 41.94
CA VAL A 394 13.35 18.04 43.02
C VAL A 394 12.51 18.73 44.05
N ASN A 395 11.51 19.50 43.62
CA ASN A 395 10.61 20.21 44.54
C ASN A 395 9.20 20.29 43.98
N TYR A 396 8.22 20.19 44.89
CA TYR A 396 6.81 20.40 44.61
C TYR A 396 6.20 21.21 45.75
N ARG A 397 5.71 22.39 45.47
CA ARG A 397 5.13 23.29 46.48
C ARG A 397 3.78 23.85 45.98
N ARG A 398 2.73 23.61 46.76
CA ARG A 398 1.42 24.19 46.52
C ARG A 398 1.41 25.61 47.10
N LEU A 399 1.30 26.62 46.22
CA LEU A 399 1.30 28.03 46.59
C LEU A 399 -0.11 28.53 46.93
N SER A 400 -1.11 27.96 46.24
CA SER A 400 -2.54 28.23 46.50
C SER A 400 -3.37 27.01 46.02
N ASP A 401 -4.71 27.13 46.13
CA ASP A 401 -5.60 26.08 45.63
C ASP A 401 -5.50 25.87 44.11
N ARG A 402 -4.98 26.84 43.40
CA ARG A 402 -4.89 26.85 41.94
C ARG A 402 -3.48 27.03 41.38
N VAL A 403 -2.47 27.16 42.24
CA VAL A 403 -1.10 27.43 41.77
C VAL A 403 -0.12 26.48 42.48
N VAL A 404 0.67 25.79 41.67
CA VAL A 404 1.76 24.93 42.14
C VAL A 404 3.10 25.40 41.56
N GLU A 405 4.15 25.25 42.35
CA GLU A 405 5.54 25.42 41.91
C GLU A 405 6.22 24.04 41.86
N ILE A 406 6.82 23.76 40.72
CA ILE A 406 7.45 22.48 40.46
C ILE A 406 8.88 22.72 39.97
N GLU A 407 9.82 21.97 40.50
CA GLU A 407 11.21 21.96 40.08
C GLU A 407 11.60 20.54 39.66
N MET A 408 12.13 20.41 38.43
CA MET A 408 12.54 19.17 37.83
C MET A 408 14.05 19.18 37.55
N ALA A 409 14.66 18.01 37.70
CA ALA A 409 15.99 17.73 37.21
C ALA A 409 15.94 16.55 36.22
N LEU A 410 16.59 16.71 35.07
CA LEU A 410 16.63 15.77 33.98
C LEU A 410 18.08 15.36 33.77
N ARG A 411 18.44 14.13 34.10
CA ARG A 411 19.76 13.60 33.85
C ARG A 411 19.78 12.88 32.51
N LEU A 412 20.55 13.37 31.57
CA LEU A 412 20.81 12.75 30.28
C LEU A 412 22.14 12.01 30.32
N THR A 413 22.19 10.82 29.78
CA THR A 413 23.39 9.97 29.72
C THR A 413 23.58 9.44 28.31
N ASN A 414 24.78 9.64 27.75
CA ASN A 414 25.24 9.03 26.51
C ASN A 414 26.34 8.01 26.84
N ARG A 415 26.03 6.73 26.69
CA ARG A 415 26.97 5.61 26.90
C ARG A 415 27.64 5.20 25.58
N GLY A 416 27.21 5.79 24.46
CA GLY A 416 27.84 5.59 23.15
C GLY A 416 29.14 6.37 23.02
N GLN A 417 29.90 6.08 21.97
CA GLN A 417 31.20 6.73 21.73
C GLN A 417 31.07 8.04 20.93
N ASN A 418 29.95 8.27 20.27
CA ASN A 418 29.76 9.41 19.37
C ASN A 418 28.89 10.49 20.02
N PRO A 419 29.12 11.76 19.70
CA PRO A 419 28.20 12.83 20.09
C PRO A 419 26.79 12.60 19.57
N ALA A 420 25.79 12.96 20.37
CA ALA A 420 24.37 12.80 20.06
C ALA A 420 23.64 14.14 20.13
N ALA A 421 22.90 14.47 19.07
CA ALA A 421 21.98 15.61 19.06
C ALA A 421 20.67 15.19 19.76
N ILE A 422 20.33 15.86 20.86
CA ILE A 422 19.22 15.52 21.73
C ILE A 422 18.23 16.67 21.80
N GLU A 423 16.94 16.35 21.64
CA GLU A 423 15.82 17.25 21.92
C GLU A 423 14.98 16.66 23.06
N VAL A 424 14.81 17.44 24.14
CA VAL A 424 13.94 17.07 25.24
C VAL A 424 12.76 18.01 25.27
N ILE A 425 11.56 17.46 25.21
CA ILE A 425 10.27 18.19 25.22
C ILE A 425 9.55 17.89 26.52
N GLU A 426 9.38 18.88 27.38
CA GLU A 426 8.58 18.81 28.58
C GLU A 426 7.25 19.54 28.34
N ARG A 427 6.16 18.79 28.23
CA ARG A 427 4.82 19.32 28.03
C ARG A 427 4.21 19.70 29.36
N ILE A 428 4.07 20.99 29.59
CA ILE A 428 3.56 21.56 30.85
C ILE A 428 2.11 21.93 30.68
N PRO A 429 1.16 21.24 31.33
CA PRO A 429 -0.26 21.52 31.18
C PRO A 429 -0.67 22.80 31.91
N GLY A 430 -1.74 23.46 31.48
CA GLY A 430 -2.31 24.64 32.09
C GLY A 430 -1.61 25.95 31.68
N ASP A 431 -1.91 27.02 32.41
CA ASP A 431 -1.22 28.32 32.27
C ASP A 431 0.03 28.29 33.14
N TRP A 432 1.21 28.42 32.57
CA TRP A 432 2.47 28.27 33.27
C TRP A 432 3.48 29.36 32.99
N ARG A 433 4.31 29.63 33.97
CA ARG A 433 5.39 30.60 33.91
C ARG A 433 6.73 29.90 34.26
N LEU A 434 7.72 30.10 33.41
CA LEU A 434 9.08 29.68 33.69
C LEU A 434 9.71 30.62 34.74
N LEU A 435 10.23 30.06 35.82
CA LEU A 435 10.90 30.80 36.89
C LEU A 435 12.41 30.69 36.76
N ASN A 436 12.89 29.51 36.43
CA ASN A 436 14.31 29.24 36.26
C ASN A 436 14.50 28.06 35.28
N VAL A 437 15.58 28.08 34.53
CA VAL A 437 15.95 27.00 33.62
C VAL A 437 17.48 27.02 33.41
N THR A 438 18.07 25.84 33.25
CA THR A 438 19.45 25.71 32.80
C THR A 438 19.59 26.17 31.34
N SER A 439 20.80 26.46 30.94
CA SER A 439 21.12 26.89 29.56
C SER A 439 20.55 25.93 28.51
N GLY A 440 19.99 26.46 27.43
CA GLY A 440 19.42 25.68 26.34
C GLY A 440 17.93 25.36 26.46
N GLY A 441 17.26 25.74 27.55
CA GLY A 441 15.81 25.56 27.71
C GLY A 441 15.02 26.76 27.17
N GLU A 442 14.14 26.52 26.21
CA GLU A 442 13.32 27.55 25.58
C GLU A 442 11.83 27.18 25.62
N LYS A 443 10.99 28.19 25.84
CA LYS A 443 9.54 28.01 25.69
C LYS A 443 9.20 28.01 24.21
N ARG A 444 8.74 26.85 23.72
CA ARG A 444 8.21 26.69 22.39
C ARG A 444 6.71 26.39 22.52
N ASP A 445 5.89 27.11 21.84
CA ASP A 445 4.43 27.04 21.95
C ASP A 445 3.86 27.32 23.37
N VAL A 446 2.56 27.14 23.52
CA VAL A 446 1.86 27.46 24.77
C VAL A 446 2.19 26.49 25.89
N GLY A 447 2.46 25.24 25.56
CA GLY A 447 2.61 24.13 26.52
C GLY A 447 4.00 23.54 26.65
N ASP A 448 4.94 23.88 25.76
CA ASP A 448 6.18 23.13 25.64
C ASP A 448 7.40 23.91 26.14
N LEU A 449 8.20 23.28 27.01
CA LEU A 449 9.56 23.69 27.33
C LEU A 449 10.51 22.71 26.64
N VAL A 450 11.38 23.22 25.77
CA VAL A 450 12.25 22.41 24.91
C VAL A 450 13.70 22.68 25.22
N PHE A 451 14.50 21.64 25.30
CA PHE A 451 15.96 21.69 25.40
C PHE A 451 16.56 21.06 24.17
N ASN A 452 17.43 21.79 23.48
CA ASN A 452 18.24 21.30 22.38
C ASN A 452 19.71 21.33 22.79
N LEU A 453 20.36 20.18 22.73
CA LEU A 453 21.76 20.06 23.11
C LEU A 453 22.48 18.96 22.31
N SER A 454 23.80 19.05 22.30
CA SER A 454 24.67 17.95 21.91
C SER A 454 25.34 17.39 23.16
N LEU A 455 25.29 16.06 23.30
CA LEU A 455 25.95 15.36 24.40
C LEU A 455 27.07 14.48 23.84
N ASP A 456 28.27 14.71 24.30
CA ASP A 456 29.46 13.95 23.85
C ASP A 456 29.35 12.46 24.23
N GLY A 457 30.15 11.62 23.58
CA GLY A 457 30.23 10.19 23.92
C GLY A 457 30.80 9.99 25.31
N ASP A 458 30.31 8.94 26.02
CA ASP A 458 30.66 8.61 27.42
C ASP A 458 30.43 9.76 28.40
N ASP A 459 29.47 10.67 28.12
CA ASP A 459 29.23 11.86 28.96
C ASP A 459 27.78 11.85 29.54
N SER A 460 27.56 12.66 30.56
CA SER A 460 26.27 12.90 31.16
C SER A 460 26.10 14.35 31.59
N THR A 461 24.88 14.86 31.44
CA THR A 461 24.54 16.23 31.86
C THR A 461 23.24 16.26 32.65
N VAL A 462 23.06 17.30 33.45
CA VAL A 462 21.81 17.53 34.18
C VAL A 462 21.23 18.86 33.77
N LEU A 463 20.04 18.80 33.17
CA LEU A 463 19.19 19.96 32.93
C LEU A 463 18.23 20.15 34.10
N SER A 464 17.90 21.37 34.43
CA SER A 464 16.88 21.66 35.44
C SER A 464 15.98 22.81 35.03
N TYR A 465 14.74 22.77 35.46
CA TYR A 465 13.80 23.86 35.30
C TYR A 465 12.87 23.98 36.49
N ARG A 466 12.36 25.20 36.73
CA ARG A 466 11.37 25.51 37.74
C ARG A 466 10.23 26.30 37.11
N VAL A 467 9.02 25.86 37.36
CA VAL A 467 7.79 26.45 36.79
C VAL A 467 6.74 26.70 37.85
N ASN A 468 5.99 27.80 37.70
CA ASN A 468 4.69 27.95 38.35
C ASN A 468 3.62 27.56 37.34
N VAL A 469 2.71 26.70 37.78
CA VAL A 469 1.59 26.24 36.95
C VAL A 469 0.29 26.62 37.64
N ARG A 470 -0.62 27.23 36.88
CA ARG A 470 -1.99 27.50 37.30
C ARG A 470 -2.87 26.38 36.82
N LEU A 471 -3.50 25.67 37.76
CA LEU A 471 -4.36 24.50 37.50
C LEU A 471 -5.77 24.92 37.07
#